data_491497393731030ef1e3297405216aaf
#
_entry.id   491497393731030ef1e3297405216aaf
#
_cell.length_a   1.000
_cell.length_b   1.000
_cell.length_c   1.000
_cell.angle_alpha   90.00
_cell.angle_beta   90.00
_cell.angle_gamma   90.00
#
_symmetry.space_group_name_H-M   'P 1'
#
loop_
_entity.id
_entity.type
_entity.pdbx_description
1 polymer ?
#
loop_
_entity_poly.entity_id
_entity_poly.type
_entity_poly.pdbx_seq_one_letter_code
_entity_poly.pdbx_strand_id
1 'polypeptide(L)'
;SKEMAASAQFNLPYINPVSDGTKEMQSTPMQQTYMVNDKGNIDFPVLGTIHVEGMTIYELKDYLVDRLKQYIKEPMVTVSAIGYQISVIGEVGMPKTITTRSDRFNILEALASCGDLTDYARRDNILVMRRTADNQIEYGRLNLASSEITKSPYFWLKNHDIIVVEPNGIKQDNSKVNQHNTYRLSVISSILGICSVVASVIIATVK
;
A
#
# COMPACT_ATOMS: atom_id res chain seq x y z
N SER A 1 -34.01 -4.18 6.09
CA SER A 1 -35.39 -4.57 5.82
C SER A 1 -36.14 -4.80 7.11
N LYS A 2 -37.40 -4.41 7.19
CA LYS A 2 -38.28 -4.73 8.33
C LYS A 2 -38.66 -6.23 8.37
N GLU A 3 -38.55 -6.92 7.26
CA GLU A 3 -38.86 -8.36 7.13
C GLU A 3 -37.54 -9.16 7.12
N MET A 4 -37.14 -9.61 8.30
CA MET A 4 -35.86 -10.31 8.48
C MET A 4 -35.81 -11.66 7.75
N ALA A 5 -36.91 -12.41 7.75
CA ALA A 5 -36.99 -13.71 7.09
C ALA A 5 -36.91 -13.61 5.55
N ALA A 6 -37.55 -12.59 4.95
CA ALA A 6 -37.49 -12.36 3.51
C ALA A 6 -36.12 -11.84 3.05
N SER A 7 -35.40 -11.12 3.91
CA SER A 7 -34.07 -10.60 3.57
C SER A 7 -32.95 -11.63 3.68
N ALA A 8 -33.15 -12.72 4.41
CA ALA A 8 -32.13 -13.73 4.66
C ALA A 8 -31.60 -14.40 3.36
N GLN A 9 -32.45 -14.63 2.38
CA GLN A 9 -32.06 -15.25 1.10
C GLN A 9 -31.28 -14.32 0.16
N PHE A 10 -31.22 -13.01 0.44
CA PHE A 10 -30.44 -12.03 -0.33
C PHE A 10 -29.11 -11.68 0.34
N ASN A 11 -28.88 -12.15 1.57
CA ASN A 11 -27.65 -11.91 2.30
C ASN A 11 -26.74 -13.14 2.21
N LEU A 12 -25.46 -12.92 1.98
CA LEU A 12 -24.49 -13.97 2.12
C LEU A 12 -24.42 -14.42 3.60
N PRO A 13 -24.37 -15.73 3.87
CA PRO A 13 -24.27 -16.22 5.24
C PRO A 13 -22.98 -15.73 5.91
N TYR A 14 -23.05 -15.39 7.20
CA TYR A 14 -21.86 -15.18 8.00
C TYR A 14 -21.20 -16.53 8.24
N ILE A 15 -19.95 -16.68 7.83
CA ILE A 15 -19.15 -17.84 8.20
C ILE A 15 -18.51 -17.54 9.55
N ASN A 16 -19.01 -18.20 10.60
CA ASN A 16 -18.26 -18.29 11.85
C ASN A 16 -17.15 -19.33 11.62
N PRO A 17 -15.87 -18.98 11.74
CA PRO A 17 -14.82 -19.98 11.72
C PRO A 17 -15.08 -20.96 12.86
N VAL A 18 -15.20 -22.24 12.53
CA VAL A 18 -15.40 -23.31 13.52
C VAL A 18 -14.14 -23.35 14.38
N SER A 19 -14.30 -23.05 15.66
CA SER A 19 -13.25 -23.21 16.66
C SER A 19 -13.03 -24.70 16.90
N ASP A 20 -11.91 -25.23 16.42
CA ASP A 20 -11.42 -26.53 16.87
C ASP A 20 -10.79 -26.30 18.26
N GLY A 21 -11.55 -26.55 19.27
CA GLY A 21 -11.40 -26.69 20.71
C GLY A 21 -10.16 -26.24 21.49
N THR A 22 -9.21 -25.51 20.94
CA THR A 22 -7.98 -25.10 21.65
C THR A 22 -7.51 -23.72 21.24
N LYS A 23 -7.98 -22.72 21.92
CA LYS A 23 -7.65 -21.29 22.06
C LYS A 23 -8.81 -20.41 21.67
N GLU A 24 -9.23 -19.55 22.60
CA GLU A 24 -10.12 -18.42 22.33
C GLU A 24 -9.48 -17.47 21.31
N MET A 25 -9.64 -17.79 20.03
CA MET A 25 -9.48 -16.79 18.99
C MET A 25 -10.77 -15.99 18.98
N GLN A 26 -10.68 -14.70 19.30
CA GLN A 26 -11.71 -13.73 18.98
C GLN A 26 -11.86 -13.71 17.46
N SER A 27 -12.69 -14.61 16.94
CA SER A 27 -13.03 -14.66 15.55
C SER A 27 -13.96 -13.49 15.24
N THR A 28 -13.41 -12.42 14.72
CA THR A 28 -14.23 -11.37 14.09
C THR A 28 -15.05 -12.05 12.99
N PRO A 29 -16.39 -11.95 13.01
CA PRO A 29 -17.23 -12.58 11.99
C PRO A 29 -16.78 -12.07 10.61
N MET A 30 -16.35 -13.00 9.76
CA MET A 30 -15.87 -12.67 8.42
C MET A 30 -17.08 -12.42 7.52
N GLN A 31 -17.31 -11.17 7.19
CA GLN A 31 -18.35 -10.78 6.24
C GLN A 31 -17.98 -11.30 4.85
N GLN A 32 -18.83 -12.12 4.25
CA GLN A 32 -18.64 -12.55 2.87
C GLN A 32 -18.82 -11.36 1.92
N THR A 33 -18.03 -11.36 0.87
CA THR A 33 -18.01 -10.30 -0.15
C THR A 33 -18.27 -10.88 -1.52
N TYR A 34 -18.85 -10.08 -2.41
CA TYR A 34 -18.99 -10.42 -3.82
C TYR A 34 -17.72 -10.06 -4.56
N MET A 35 -17.23 -10.99 -5.37
CA MET A 35 -16.09 -10.74 -6.26
C MET A 35 -16.60 -10.24 -7.59
N VAL A 36 -16.04 -9.13 -8.07
CA VAL A 36 -16.26 -8.66 -9.43
C VAL A 36 -15.34 -9.49 -10.34
N ASN A 37 -15.94 -10.20 -11.31
CA ASN A 37 -15.17 -11.01 -12.25
C ASN A 37 -14.56 -10.17 -13.39
N ASP A 38 -13.74 -10.81 -14.25
CA ASP A 38 -13.05 -10.13 -15.36
C ASP A 38 -13.98 -9.49 -16.40
N LYS A 39 -15.27 -9.83 -16.38
CA LYS A 39 -16.31 -9.26 -17.23
C LYS A 39 -17.07 -8.11 -16.55
N GLY A 40 -16.60 -7.67 -15.39
CA GLY A 40 -17.24 -6.61 -14.61
C GLY A 40 -18.57 -7.00 -13.96
N ASN A 41 -18.80 -8.30 -13.71
CA ASN A 41 -20.04 -8.81 -13.16
C ASN A 41 -19.86 -9.34 -11.73
N ILE A 42 -20.93 -9.26 -10.92
CA ILE A 42 -21.08 -9.97 -9.65
C ILE A 42 -22.24 -10.96 -9.74
N ASP A 43 -22.15 -12.07 -9.02
CA ASP A 43 -23.25 -13.03 -8.90
C ASP A 43 -23.97 -12.77 -7.59
N PHE A 44 -25.17 -12.18 -7.70
CA PHE A 44 -25.99 -11.80 -6.54
C PHE A 44 -27.09 -12.82 -6.31
N PRO A 45 -27.29 -13.31 -5.07
CA PRO A 45 -28.36 -14.28 -4.76
C PRO A 45 -29.72 -13.76 -5.22
N VAL A 46 -30.52 -14.64 -5.82
CA VAL A 46 -31.88 -14.39 -6.33
C VAL A 46 -31.91 -13.45 -7.54
N LEU A 47 -31.10 -12.39 -7.59
CA LEU A 47 -31.07 -11.44 -8.73
C LEU A 47 -30.20 -11.94 -9.89
N GLY A 48 -29.36 -12.98 -9.65
CA GLY A 48 -28.44 -13.52 -10.66
C GLY A 48 -27.24 -12.63 -10.93
N THR A 49 -26.69 -12.75 -12.12
CA THR A 49 -25.51 -11.99 -12.54
C THR A 49 -25.85 -10.54 -12.84
N ILE A 50 -25.17 -9.61 -12.20
CA ILE A 50 -25.35 -8.16 -12.34
C ILE A 50 -24.05 -7.56 -12.87
N HIS A 51 -24.15 -6.77 -13.93
CA HIS A 51 -23.03 -6.00 -14.47
C HIS A 51 -22.80 -4.75 -13.61
N VAL A 52 -21.61 -4.60 -13.04
CA VAL A 52 -21.26 -3.52 -12.11
C VAL A 52 -20.08 -2.67 -12.58
N GLU A 53 -19.43 -3.06 -13.67
CA GLU A 53 -18.31 -2.31 -14.23
C GLU A 53 -18.75 -0.90 -14.66
N GLY A 54 -17.98 0.10 -14.28
CA GLY A 54 -18.28 1.51 -14.55
C GLY A 54 -19.33 2.14 -13.62
N MET A 55 -19.97 1.37 -12.76
CA MET A 55 -20.92 1.90 -11.77
C MET A 55 -20.16 2.43 -10.55
N THR A 56 -20.61 3.55 -10.03
CA THR A 56 -20.21 4.02 -8.69
C THR A 56 -20.92 3.18 -7.62
N ILE A 57 -20.41 3.21 -6.39
CA ILE A 57 -21.02 2.53 -5.23
C ILE A 57 -22.45 3.01 -5.00
N TYR A 58 -22.73 4.30 -5.26
CA TYR A 58 -24.07 4.89 -5.11
C TYR A 58 -25.03 4.39 -6.18
N GLU A 59 -24.60 4.36 -7.45
CA GLU A 59 -25.41 3.83 -8.55
C GLU A 59 -25.72 2.34 -8.37
N LEU A 60 -24.74 1.54 -7.93
CA LEU A 60 -24.96 0.14 -7.63
C LEU A 60 -25.94 -0.05 -6.47
N LYS A 61 -25.83 0.78 -5.42
CA LYS A 61 -26.79 0.76 -4.31
C LYS A 61 -28.21 1.04 -4.78
N ASP A 62 -28.40 2.09 -5.57
CA ASP A 62 -29.73 2.49 -6.06
C ASP A 62 -30.31 1.43 -6.99
N TYR A 63 -29.49 0.87 -7.88
CA TYR A 63 -29.85 -0.24 -8.74
C TYR A 63 -30.33 -1.47 -7.94
N LEU A 64 -29.56 -1.86 -6.91
CA LEU A 64 -29.93 -2.99 -6.05
C LEU A 64 -31.22 -2.72 -5.27
N VAL A 65 -31.40 -1.50 -4.74
CA VAL A 65 -32.63 -1.11 -4.04
C VAL A 65 -33.83 -1.27 -4.96
N ASP A 66 -33.77 -0.78 -6.21
CA ASP A 66 -34.89 -0.86 -7.14
C ASP A 66 -35.24 -2.30 -7.55
N ARG A 67 -34.21 -3.15 -7.74
CA ARG A 67 -34.43 -4.56 -8.05
C ARG A 67 -35.04 -5.32 -6.85
N LEU A 68 -34.56 -5.03 -5.64
CA LEU A 68 -35.01 -5.71 -4.43
C LEU A 68 -36.43 -5.29 -3.99
N LYS A 69 -36.93 -4.11 -4.39
CA LYS A 69 -38.31 -3.67 -4.13
C LYS A 69 -39.38 -4.65 -4.66
N GLN A 70 -39.05 -5.45 -5.67
CA GLN A 70 -39.94 -6.46 -6.21
C GLN A 70 -40.16 -7.66 -5.29
N TYR A 71 -39.21 -7.88 -4.38
CA TYR A 71 -39.16 -9.05 -3.48
C TYR A 71 -39.33 -8.66 -2.00
N ILE A 72 -38.92 -7.45 -1.62
CA ILE A 72 -38.87 -7.01 -0.24
C ILE A 72 -39.47 -5.60 -0.13
N LYS A 73 -40.34 -5.40 0.86
CA LYS A 73 -40.81 -4.06 1.23
C LYS A 73 -39.70 -3.28 1.91
N GLU A 74 -39.42 -2.07 1.47
CA GLU A 74 -38.42 -1.18 2.04
C GLU A 74 -37.02 -1.83 2.19
N PRO A 75 -36.39 -2.28 1.10
CA PRO A 75 -35.06 -2.87 1.18
C PRO A 75 -34.01 -1.83 1.62
N MET A 76 -33.21 -2.13 2.61
CA MET A 76 -32.02 -1.35 2.99
C MET A 76 -30.78 -2.04 2.45
N VAL A 77 -30.04 -1.34 1.58
CA VAL A 77 -28.81 -1.86 0.96
C VAL A 77 -27.64 -0.98 1.37
N THR A 78 -26.58 -1.62 1.83
CA THR A 78 -25.28 -0.97 2.05
C THR A 78 -24.27 -1.62 1.11
N VAL A 79 -23.62 -0.81 0.29
CA VAL A 79 -22.56 -1.24 -0.62
C VAL A 79 -21.26 -0.57 -0.19
N SER A 80 -20.19 -1.35 -0.09
CA SER A 80 -18.85 -0.84 0.16
C SER A 80 -17.84 -1.63 -0.66
N ALA A 81 -16.87 -0.96 -1.23
CA ALA A 81 -15.74 -1.64 -1.87
C ALA A 81 -14.78 -2.18 -0.79
N ILE A 82 -14.35 -3.42 -0.96
CA ILE A 82 -13.36 -4.05 -0.07
C ILE A 82 -12.16 -4.42 -0.93
N GLY A 83 -10.97 -4.16 -0.42
CA GLY A 83 -9.75 -4.52 -1.12
C GLY A 83 -9.09 -3.40 -1.89
N TYR A 84 -9.42 -2.14 -1.61
CA TYR A 84 -8.65 -1.01 -2.10
C TYR A 84 -7.23 -1.09 -1.54
N GLN A 85 -6.29 -1.47 -2.37
CA GLN A 85 -4.92 -1.75 -1.98
C GLN A 85 -3.96 -0.75 -2.63
N ILE A 86 -3.02 -0.26 -1.85
CA ILE A 86 -1.94 0.61 -2.29
C ILE A 86 -0.64 0.06 -1.72
N SER A 87 0.37 -0.10 -2.55
CA SER A 87 1.68 -0.57 -2.13
C SER A 87 2.65 0.59 -1.99
N VAL A 88 3.32 0.69 -0.85
CA VAL A 88 4.35 1.70 -0.60
C VAL A 88 5.68 1.02 -0.36
N ILE A 89 6.69 1.37 -1.15
CA ILE A 89 8.03 0.77 -1.11
C ILE A 89 9.12 1.85 -1.15
N GLY A 90 10.31 1.50 -0.72
CA GLY A 90 11.49 2.38 -0.73
C GLY A 90 11.75 3.05 0.62
N GLU A 91 12.13 4.33 0.60
CA GLU A 91 12.60 5.08 1.76
C GLU A 91 11.45 5.60 2.64
N VAL A 92 10.71 4.67 3.24
CA VAL A 92 9.65 4.92 4.23
C VAL A 92 9.94 4.13 5.50
N GLY A 93 9.35 4.53 6.62
CA GLY A 93 9.58 3.89 7.91
C GLY A 93 9.22 2.40 7.90
N MET A 94 8.09 2.02 7.27
CA MET A 94 7.61 0.64 7.15
C MET A 94 7.03 0.40 5.76
N PRO A 95 7.81 -0.10 4.78
CA PRO A 95 7.28 -0.50 3.47
C PRO A 95 6.22 -1.58 3.63
N LYS A 96 5.03 -1.36 3.06
CA LYS A 96 3.90 -2.32 3.13
C LYS A 96 2.84 -2.05 2.07
N THR A 97 1.95 -3.02 1.90
CA THR A 97 0.68 -2.81 1.21
C THR A 97 -0.38 -2.40 2.23
N ILE A 98 -1.03 -1.27 1.96
CA ILE A 98 -2.11 -0.70 2.76
C ILE A 98 -3.42 -1.18 2.16
N THR A 99 -4.31 -1.71 2.98
CA THR A 99 -5.70 -1.98 2.59
C THR A 99 -6.60 -0.98 3.29
N THR A 100 -7.34 -0.19 2.51
CA THR A 100 -8.26 0.80 3.04
C THR A 100 -9.69 0.55 2.53
N ARG A 101 -10.67 1.00 3.32
CA ARG A 101 -12.08 1.00 2.94
C ARG A 101 -12.57 2.38 2.53
N SER A 102 -11.66 3.37 2.55
CA SER A 102 -11.98 4.74 2.17
C SER A 102 -12.02 4.88 0.65
N ASP A 103 -13.06 5.50 0.13
CA ASP A 103 -13.21 5.80 -1.31
C ASP A 103 -12.22 6.88 -1.77
N ARG A 104 -11.69 7.66 -0.82
CA ARG A 104 -10.71 8.71 -1.08
C ARG A 104 -9.54 8.50 -0.13
N PHE A 105 -8.41 8.21 -0.70
CA PHE A 105 -7.16 8.02 0.02
C PHE A 105 -6.05 8.74 -0.74
N ASN A 106 -5.37 9.65 -0.07
CA ASN A 106 -4.35 10.47 -0.70
C ASN A 106 -2.93 9.98 -0.38
N ILE A 107 -1.95 10.49 -1.13
CA ILE A 107 -0.56 10.07 -0.99
C ILE A 107 0.02 10.39 0.40
N LEU A 108 -0.39 11.48 1.04
CA LEU A 108 0.11 11.85 2.36
C LEU A 108 -0.39 10.88 3.43
N GLU A 109 -1.66 10.45 3.35
CA GLU A 109 -2.21 9.42 4.22
C GLU A 109 -1.51 8.07 4.03
N ALA A 110 -1.16 7.72 2.78
CA ALA A 110 -0.42 6.52 2.49
C ALA A 110 0.98 6.54 3.13
N LEU A 111 1.71 7.63 2.95
CA LEU A 111 3.05 7.80 3.53
C LEU A 111 3.00 7.83 5.07
N ALA A 112 2.05 8.55 5.66
CA ALA A 112 1.85 8.58 7.11
C ALA A 112 1.55 7.18 7.66
N SER A 113 0.71 6.40 6.96
CA SER A 113 0.41 5.00 7.33
C SER A 113 1.64 4.10 7.30
N CYS A 114 2.65 4.45 6.51
CA CYS A 114 3.93 3.74 6.41
C CYS A 114 5.02 4.28 7.35
N GLY A 115 4.67 5.10 8.34
CA GLY A 115 5.61 5.68 9.30
C GLY A 115 6.42 6.84 8.73
N ASP A 116 5.87 7.53 7.73
CA ASP A 116 6.47 8.66 7.01
C ASP A 116 7.76 8.28 6.23
N LEU A 117 8.33 9.28 5.60
CA LEU A 117 9.57 9.21 4.83
C LEU A 117 10.78 9.15 5.77
N THR A 118 11.77 8.33 5.43
CA THR A 118 13.05 8.33 6.16
C THR A 118 13.84 9.61 5.87
N ASP A 119 14.89 9.87 6.67
CA ASP A 119 15.81 10.99 6.45
C ASP A 119 16.57 10.91 5.12
N TYR A 120 16.62 9.71 4.55
CA TYR A 120 17.26 9.44 3.27
C TYR A 120 16.32 9.48 2.07
N ALA A 121 15.05 9.78 2.28
CA ALA A 121 14.06 9.85 1.22
C ALA A 121 14.18 11.10 0.36
N ARG A 122 13.93 10.95 -0.94
CA ARG A 122 13.77 12.09 -1.86
C ARG A 122 12.33 12.59 -1.79
N ARG A 123 12.10 13.68 -1.05
CA ARG A 123 10.76 14.29 -0.86
C ARG A 123 10.26 15.05 -2.09
N ASP A 124 11.15 15.46 -2.95
CA ASP A 124 10.88 16.22 -4.18
C ASP A 124 10.49 15.34 -5.38
N ASN A 125 10.61 14.02 -5.25
CA ASN A 125 10.47 13.10 -6.38
C ASN A 125 9.87 11.75 -5.97
N ILE A 126 8.63 11.76 -5.50
CA ILE A 126 7.90 10.52 -5.21
C ILE A 126 7.28 10.00 -6.50
N LEU A 127 7.60 8.77 -6.86
CA LEU A 127 7.05 8.10 -8.03
C LEU A 127 5.77 7.36 -7.68
N VAL A 128 4.71 7.60 -8.45
CA VAL A 128 3.47 6.82 -8.40
C VAL A 128 3.32 6.07 -9.71
N MET A 129 3.16 4.77 -9.62
CA MET A 129 2.90 3.88 -10.75
C MET A 129 1.44 3.45 -10.71
N ARG A 130 0.71 3.71 -11.78
CA ARG A 130 -0.73 3.45 -11.90
C ARG A 130 -1.01 2.57 -13.10
N ARG A 131 -1.80 1.53 -12.91
CA ARG A 131 -2.30 0.73 -14.03
C ARG A 131 -3.53 1.39 -14.63
N THR A 132 -3.52 1.58 -15.96
CA THR A 132 -4.68 2.08 -16.72
C THR A 132 -5.62 0.93 -17.08
N ALA A 133 -6.82 1.27 -17.59
CA ALA A 133 -7.80 0.30 -18.08
C ALA A 133 -7.23 -0.58 -19.22
N ASP A 134 -6.34 -0.03 -20.06
CA ASP A 134 -5.67 -0.74 -21.15
C ASP A 134 -4.49 -1.60 -20.69
N ASN A 135 -4.39 -1.87 -19.38
CA ASN A 135 -3.32 -2.64 -18.75
C ASN A 135 -1.91 -2.04 -18.95
N GLN A 136 -1.81 -0.76 -19.33
CA GLN A 136 -0.56 0.00 -19.41
C GLN A 136 -0.19 0.55 -18.03
N ILE A 137 1.08 0.89 -17.82
CA ILE A 137 1.54 1.53 -16.60
C ILE A 137 1.84 3.00 -16.87
N GLU A 138 1.13 3.87 -16.21
CA GLU A 138 1.43 5.31 -16.17
C GLU A 138 2.29 5.64 -14.96
N TYR A 139 3.16 6.63 -15.15
CA TYR A 139 4.08 7.12 -14.12
C TYR A 139 3.77 8.58 -13.80
N GLY A 140 3.50 8.85 -12.53
CA GLY A 140 3.38 10.20 -12.00
C GLY A 140 4.51 10.53 -11.04
N ARG A 141 5.00 11.75 -11.06
CA ARG A 141 5.99 12.22 -10.08
C ARG A 141 5.40 13.35 -9.25
N LEU A 142 5.58 13.26 -7.94
CA LEU A 142 5.04 14.19 -6.97
C LEU A 142 6.17 14.82 -6.15
N ASN A 143 6.06 16.11 -5.93
CA ASN A 143 6.93 16.86 -5.04
C ASN A 143 6.17 17.20 -3.75
N LEU A 144 6.52 16.57 -2.63
CA LEU A 144 5.88 16.81 -1.35
C LEU A 144 6.24 18.18 -0.73
N ALA A 145 7.30 18.81 -1.20
CA ALA A 145 7.68 20.16 -0.75
C ALA A 145 6.86 21.28 -1.44
N SER A 146 6.10 20.95 -2.49
CA SER A 146 5.29 21.89 -3.24
C SER A 146 3.84 21.89 -2.79
N SER A 147 3.24 23.05 -2.58
CA SER A 147 1.80 23.22 -2.33
C SER A 147 0.93 22.78 -3.52
N GLU A 148 1.50 22.73 -4.73
CA GLU A 148 0.80 22.30 -5.96
C GLU A 148 0.52 20.81 -6.00
N ILE A 149 1.04 20.04 -5.06
CA ILE A 149 0.83 18.57 -4.99
C ILE A 149 -0.65 18.19 -5.04
N THR A 150 -1.51 18.98 -4.41
CA THR A 150 -2.96 18.71 -4.33
C THR A 150 -3.66 18.83 -5.69
N LYS A 151 -3.06 19.52 -6.66
CA LYS A 151 -3.59 19.67 -8.01
C LYS A 151 -3.17 18.52 -8.95
N SER A 152 -2.24 17.69 -8.51
CA SER A 152 -1.77 16.56 -9.31
C SER A 152 -2.84 15.48 -9.44
N PRO A 153 -3.02 14.87 -10.64
CA PRO A 153 -3.93 13.73 -10.81
C PRO A 153 -3.50 12.48 -10.03
N TYR A 154 -2.27 12.45 -9.53
CA TYR A 154 -1.71 11.37 -8.70
C TYR A 154 -1.78 11.65 -7.20
N PHE A 155 -2.30 12.80 -6.78
CA PHE A 155 -2.49 13.12 -5.36
C PHE A 155 -3.51 12.17 -4.71
N TRP A 156 -4.64 11.95 -5.39
CA TRP A 156 -5.64 10.96 -5.01
C TRP A 156 -5.25 9.61 -5.60
N LEU A 157 -4.97 8.68 -4.73
CA LEU A 157 -4.54 7.35 -5.12
C LEU A 157 -5.70 6.52 -5.65
N LYS A 158 -5.41 5.61 -6.56
CA LYS A 158 -6.35 4.62 -7.08
C LYS A 158 -5.99 3.23 -6.59
N ASN A 159 -6.93 2.31 -6.72
CA ASN A 159 -6.69 0.92 -6.38
C ASN A 159 -5.50 0.34 -7.17
N HIS A 160 -4.64 -0.40 -6.48
CA HIS A 160 -3.40 -0.97 -7.00
C HIS A 160 -2.31 0.04 -7.42
N ASP A 161 -2.40 1.30 -7.01
CA ASP A 161 -1.28 2.22 -7.16
C ASP A 161 -0.06 1.71 -6.36
N ILE A 162 1.12 1.89 -6.93
CA ILE A 162 2.39 1.60 -6.29
C ILE A 162 3.14 2.91 -6.09
N ILE A 163 3.48 3.23 -4.86
CA ILE A 163 4.27 4.40 -4.49
C ILE A 163 5.70 3.94 -4.25
N VAL A 164 6.62 4.55 -4.97
CA VAL A 164 8.06 4.28 -4.84
C VAL A 164 8.76 5.54 -4.34
N VAL A 165 9.38 5.43 -3.17
CA VAL A 165 10.17 6.49 -2.57
C VAL A 165 11.63 6.21 -2.80
N GLU A 166 12.26 7.00 -3.68
CA GLU A 166 13.67 6.86 -4.02
C GLU A 166 14.57 7.36 -2.88
N PRO A 167 15.75 6.77 -2.69
CA PRO A 167 16.76 7.29 -1.75
C PRO A 167 17.40 8.57 -2.31
N ASN A 168 17.81 9.45 -1.40
CA ASN A 168 18.58 10.66 -1.74
C ASN A 168 20.02 10.31 -2.13
N GLY A 169 20.76 11.30 -2.66
CA GLY A 169 22.14 11.14 -3.11
C GLY A 169 23.10 10.62 -2.01
N ILE A 170 22.90 11.03 -0.77
CA ILE A 170 23.73 10.62 0.37
C ILE A 170 23.68 9.10 0.56
N LYS A 171 22.48 8.52 0.54
CA LYS A 171 22.34 7.06 0.69
C LYS A 171 22.84 6.32 -0.54
N GLN A 172 22.62 6.88 -1.74
CA GLN A 172 23.14 6.31 -2.97
C GLN A 172 24.67 6.28 -2.98
N ASP A 173 25.31 7.35 -2.52
CA ASP A 173 26.79 7.42 -2.44
C ASP A 173 27.33 6.50 -1.34
N ASN A 174 26.67 6.43 -0.18
CA ASN A 174 27.02 5.49 0.88
C ASN A 174 26.92 4.02 0.43
N SER A 175 25.95 3.70 -0.43
CA SER A 175 25.83 2.34 -0.98
C SER A 175 26.95 1.98 -1.96
N LYS A 176 27.59 2.99 -2.58
CA LYS A 176 28.74 2.84 -3.47
C LYS A 176 30.06 2.76 -2.72
N VAL A 177 30.09 3.14 -1.43
CA VAL A 177 31.29 2.99 -0.57
C VAL A 177 31.53 1.51 -0.38
N ASN A 178 32.37 0.99 -1.24
CA ASN A 178 32.71 -0.43 -1.27
C ASN A 178 33.49 -0.76 -0.01
N GLN A 179 33.10 -1.74 0.76
CA GLN A 179 33.77 -2.28 1.95
C GLN A 179 35.27 -2.57 1.67
N HIS A 180 35.58 -2.86 0.40
CA HIS A 180 36.95 -3.03 -0.08
C HIS A 180 37.82 -1.75 0.00
N ASN A 181 37.23 -0.58 -0.27
CA ASN A 181 37.97 0.69 -0.15
C ASN A 181 38.24 1.07 1.31
N THR A 182 37.29 0.80 2.20
CA THR A 182 37.47 1.01 3.64
C THR A 182 38.56 0.08 4.18
N TYR A 183 38.60 -1.18 3.74
CA TYR A 183 39.67 -2.12 4.10
C TYR A 183 41.03 -1.65 3.58
N ARG A 184 41.15 -1.18 2.34
CA ARG A 184 42.40 -0.64 1.78
C ARG A 184 42.92 0.56 2.57
N LEU A 185 42.06 1.50 2.95
CA LEU A 185 42.43 2.65 3.78
C LEU A 185 42.89 2.20 5.17
N SER A 186 42.22 1.23 5.77
CA SER A 186 42.63 0.64 7.05
C SER A 186 44.01 -0.04 6.99
N VAL A 187 44.29 -0.78 5.93
CA VAL A 187 45.60 -1.41 5.71
C VAL A 187 46.69 -0.38 5.51
N ILE A 188 46.43 0.67 4.72
CA ILE A 188 47.40 1.75 4.50
C ILE A 188 47.74 2.48 5.82
N SER A 189 46.71 2.81 6.62
CA SER A 189 46.94 3.48 7.91
C SER A 189 47.71 2.58 8.90
N SER A 190 47.48 1.28 8.89
CA SER A 190 48.22 0.33 9.70
C SER A 190 49.70 0.24 9.29
N ILE A 191 50.00 0.22 7.99
CA ILE A 191 51.35 0.23 7.46
C ILE A 191 52.09 1.52 7.85
N LEU A 192 51.46 2.68 7.72
CA LEU A 192 52.03 3.98 8.12
C LEU A 192 52.33 4.02 9.62
N GLY A 193 51.43 3.46 10.44
CA GLY A 193 51.66 3.32 11.89
C GLY A 193 52.88 2.48 12.21
N ILE A 194 53.06 1.34 11.57
CA ILE A 194 54.23 0.47 11.75
C ILE A 194 55.51 1.18 11.31
N CYS A 195 55.50 1.84 10.15
CA CYS A 195 56.66 2.60 9.67
C CYS A 195 57.07 3.72 10.64
N SER A 196 56.12 4.43 11.25
CA SER A 196 56.43 5.49 12.24
C SER A 196 57.07 4.94 13.51
N VAL A 197 56.62 3.79 13.99
CA VAL A 197 57.20 3.11 15.15
C VAL A 197 58.63 2.65 14.86
N VAL A 198 58.85 2.03 13.70
CA VAL A 198 60.19 1.60 13.28
C VAL A 198 61.14 2.80 13.17
N ALA A 199 60.69 3.90 12.54
CA ALA A 199 61.50 5.12 12.43
C ALA A 199 61.86 5.70 13.79
N SER A 200 60.91 5.72 14.75
CA SER A 200 61.18 6.22 16.12
C SER A 200 62.20 5.36 16.88
N VAL A 201 62.16 4.03 16.71
CA VAL A 201 63.14 3.10 17.31
C VAL A 201 64.53 3.30 16.72
N ILE A 202 64.64 3.45 15.40
CA ILE A 202 65.91 3.71 14.72
C ILE A 202 66.54 5.04 15.23
N ILE A 203 65.72 6.10 15.31
CA ILE A 203 66.22 7.40 15.82
C ILE A 203 66.68 7.29 17.28
N ALA A 204 66.00 6.50 18.10
CA ALA A 204 66.37 6.29 19.51
C ALA A 204 67.65 5.45 19.70
N THR A 205 67.97 4.57 18.75
CA THR A 205 69.16 3.70 18.81
C THR A 205 70.42 4.30 18.19
N VAL A 206 70.25 5.34 17.32
CA VAL A 206 71.40 6.03 16.67
C VAL A 206 71.92 7.23 17.49
N LYS A 207 71.28 7.54 18.60
CA LYS A 207 71.64 8.60 19.51
C LYS A 207 72.36 8.01 20.73
#